data_f5c00b4c340308dc09be86f70aef00eb
#
_entry.id   f5c00b4c340308dc09be86f70aef00eb
#
_cell.length_a   1.000
_cell.length_b   1.000
_cell.length_c   1.000
_cell.angle_alpha   90.00
_cell.angle_beta   90.00
_cell.angle_gamma   90.00
#
_symmetry.space_group_name_H-M   'P 1'
#
loop_
_entity.id
_entity.type
_entity.pdbx_description
1 polymer ?
#
loop_
_entity_poly.entity_id
_entity_poly.type
_entity_poly.pdbx_seq_one_letter_code
_entity_poly.pdbx_strand_id
1 'polypeptide(L)'
;YKRQLVLLGAIEAVWGLRQLYGFSVSGHSRYALTGSFFNPGPYGGYLAMILPVCLHLYLRACEWKSTDVLHKIEKVTAGLAGILILCVLPATMSRSAWIAAAISCAWVAYMHRDRRKWSVLWRRYKKRYLTWGVVGLFVLILGGAGIFFLKPDSAMGRLFMWKITCKAIVEHPWGCREGFVYAYGEAQEKYFGSGDYAVWEERV
;
A
#
# COMPACT_ATOMS: atom_id res chain seq x y z
N TYR A 1 -16.73 8.93 12.78
CA TYR A 1 -16.05 8.77 11.48
C TYR A 1 -15.14 7.52 11.45
N LYS A 2 -14.25 7.26 12.46
CA LYS A 2 -13.31 6.12 12.45
C LYS A 2 -14.03 4.76 12.35
N ARG A 3 -15.13 4.57 13.07
CA ARG A 3 -15.94 3.33 13.03
C ARG A 3 -16.55 3.09 11.65
N GLN A 4 -17.02 4.14 11.00
CA GLN A 4 -17.56 4.08 9.63
C GLN A 4 -16.50 3.65 8.62
N LEU A 5 -15.28 4.21 8.71
CA LEU A 5 -14.16 3.80 7.88
C LEU A 5 -13.82 2.31 8.04
N VAL A 6 -13.82 1.80 9.27
CA VAL A 6 -13.58 0.37 9.55
C VAL A 6 -14.67 -0.50 8.94
N LEU A 7 -15.95 -0.11 9.06
CA LEU A 7 -17.06 -0.84 8.45
C LEU A 7 -16.97 -0.86 6.92
N LEU A 8 -16.69 0.30 6.30
CA LEU A 8 -16.51 0.37 4.86
C LEU A 8 -15.32 -0.47 4.39
N GLY A 9 -14.21 -0.45 5.14
CA GLY A 9 -13.06 -1.29 4.86
C GLY A 9 -13.36 -2.79 4.99
N ALA A 10 -14.18 -3.18 5.96
CA ALA A 10 -14.63 -4.57 6.12
C ALA A 10 -15.53 -4.99 4.93
N ILE A 11 -16.46 -4.15 4.51
CA ILE A 11 -17.34 -4.40 3.36
C ILE A 11 -16.49 -4.57 2.09
N GLU A 12 -15.55 -3.67 1.85
CA GLU A 12 -14.63 -3.75 0.70
C GLU A 12 -13.74 -5.01 0.75
N ALA A 13 -13.26 -5.39 1.94
CA ALA A 13 -12.47 -6.60 2.08
C ALA A 13 -13.30 -7.86 1.80
N VAL A 14 -14.55 -7.92 2.28
CA VAL A 14 -15.49 -9.02 1.98
C VAL A 14 -15.80 -9.06 0.49
N TRP A 15 -16.02 -7.90 -0.15
CA TRP A 15 -16.25 -7.82 -1.58
C TRP A 15 -15.02 -8.34 -2.36
N GLY A 16 -13.82 -7.94 -1.97
CA GLY A 16 -12.59 -8.44 -2.56
C GLY A 16 -12.40 -9.94 -2.39
N LEU A 17 -12.73 -10.52 -1.23
CA LEU A 17 -12.72 -11.98 -1.03
C LEU A 17 -13.69 -12.67 -1.98
N ARG A 18 -14.91 -12.14 -2.16
CA ARG A 18 -15.86 -12.69 -3.11
C ARG A 18 -15.36 -12.69 -4.54
N GLN A 19 -14.66 -11.63 -4.94
CA GLN A 19 -13.99 -11.57 -6.26
C GLN A 19 -12.86 -12.59 -6.36
N LEU A 20 -12.03 -12.71 -5.33
CA LEU A 20 -10.89 -13.63 -5.29
C LEU A 20 -11.32 -15.10 -5.42
N TYR A 21 -12.43 -15.47 -4.80
CA TYR A 21 -13.00 -16.82 -4.88
C TYR A 21 -13.98 -17.02 -6.05
N GLY A 22 -14.13 -16.04 -6.95
CA GLY A 22 -14.98 -16.15 -8.13
C GLY A 22 -16.49 -15.99 -7.89
N PHE A 23 -16.91 -15.59 -6.67
CA PHE A 23 -18.33 -15.36 -6.34
C PHE A 23 -18.85 -14.02 -6.87
N SER A 24 -18.00 -13.12 -7.31
CA SER A 24 -18.39 -11.86 -7.93
C SER A 24 -17.39 -11.43 -9.00
N VAL A 25 -17.89 -10.73 -10.01
CA VAL A 25 -17.09 -10.26 -11.14
C VAL A 25 -16.24 -9.07 -10.71
N SER A 26 -14.99 -9.02 -11.20
CA SER A 26 -14.10 -7.86 -11.06
C SER A 26 -14.52 -6.74 -12.02
N GLY A 27 -14.28 -5.50 -11.63
CA GLY A 27 -14.49 -4.32 -12.48
C GLY A 27 -13.47 -4.17 -13.64
N HIS A 28 -12.51 -5.09 -13.75
CA HIS A 28 -11.44 -5.02 -14.76
C HIS A 28 -11.20 -6.38 -15.42
N SER A 29 -11.02 -6.38 -16.77
CA SER A 29 -10.85 -7.61 -17.56
C SER A 29 -9.56 -8.42 -17.25
N ARG A 30 -8.49 -7.74 -16.80
CA ARG A 30 -7.18 -8.36 -16.55
C ARG A 30 -6.92 -8.70 -15.08
N TYR A 31 -7.70 -8.14 -14.15
CA TYR A 31 -7.47 -8.30 -12.72
C TYR A 31 -8.67 -8.92 -12.04
N ALA A 32 -8.46 -10.04 -11.39
CA ALA A 32 -9.53 -10.74 -10.66
C ALA A 32 -10.00 -10.00 -9.41
N LEU A 33 -9.14 -9.15 -8.83
CA LEU A 33 -9.37 -8.47 -7.56
C LEU A 33 -9.24 -6.96 -7.71
N THR A 34 -10.34 -6.25 -7.59
CA THR A 34 -10.39 -4.78 -7.67
C THR A 34 -11.25 -4.13 -6.57
N GLY A 35 -12.00 -4.93 -5.79
CA GLY A 35 -13.04 -4.42 -4.89
C GLY A 35 -14.12 -3.67 -5.68
N SER A 36 -14.60 -2.57 -5.15
CA SER A 36 -15.46 -1.62 -5.85
C SER A 36 -14.69 -0.65 -6.77
N PHE A 37 -13.36 -0.71 -6.73
CA PHE A 37 -12.49 0.10 -7.58
C PHE A 37 -12.29 -0.54 -8.95
N PHE A 38 -11.89 0.25 -9.93
CA PHE A 38 -11.59 -0.24 -11.27
C PHE A 38 -10.20 -0.92 -11.37
N ASN A 39 -9.30 -0.66 -10.41
CA ASN A 39 -7.90 -1.11 -10.47
C ASN A 39 -7.43 -1.62 -9.09
N PRO A 40 -6.66 -2.72 -9.02
CA PRO A 40 -6.13 -3.25 -7.76
C PRO A 40 -5.18 -2.29 -7.02
N GLY A 41 -4.53 -1.36 -7.70
CA GLY A 41 -3.64 -0.36 -7.09
C GLY A 41 -4.37 0.57 -6.10
N PRO A 42 -5.36 1.36 -6.55
CA PRO A 42 -6.21 2.17 -5.68
C PRO A 42 -6.93 1.37 -4.60
N TYR A 43 -7.42 0.17 -4.94
CA TYR A 43 -8.06 -0.72 -3.99
C TYR A 43 -7.11 -1.12 -2.85
N GLY A 44 -5.90 -1.58 -3.20
CA GLY A 44 -4.86 -1.90 -2.21
C GLY A 44 -4.46 -0.70 -1.37
N GLY A 45 -4.34 0.50 -1.98
CA GLY A 45 -4.08 1.75 -1.29
C GLY A 45 -5.16 2.12 -0.27
N TYR A 46 -6.43 1.95 -0.65
CA TYR A 46 -7.57 2.17 0.24
C TYR A 46 -7.53 1.22 1.46
N LEU A 47 -7.32 -0.09 1.24
CA LEU A 47 -7.21 -1.06 2.33
C LEU A 47 -6.00 -0.78 3.23
N ALA A 48 -4.87 -0.40 2.64
CA ALA A 48 -3.66 -0.04 3.38
C ALA A 48 -3.83 1.19 4.28
N MET A 49 -4.71 2.13 3.89
CA MET A 49 -5.04 3.30 4.68
C MET A 49 -5.97 2.96 5.87
N ILE A 50 -6.86 1.98 5.71
CA ILE A 50 -7.83 1.60 6.75
C ILE A 50 -7.21 0.65 7.78
N LEU A 51 -6.28 -0.21 7.38
CA LEU A 51 -5.67 -1.20 8.27
C LEU A 51 -5.06 -0.59 9.55
N PRO A 52 -4.28 0.50 9.52
CA PRO A 52 -3.78 1.14 10.75
C PRO A 52 -4.89 1.74 11.61
N VAL A 53 -6.03 2.15 11.02
CA VAL A 53 -7.20 2.62 11.79
C VAL A 53 -7.84 1.45 12.54
N CYS A 54 -7.98 0.28 11.90
CA CYS A 54 -8.44 -0.95 12.54
C CYS A 54 -7.53 -1.31 13.73
N LEU A 55 -6.21 -1.32 13.50
CA LEU A 55 -5.23 -1.60 14.54
C LEU A 55 -5.31 -0.61 15.70
N HIS A 56 -5.42 0.69 15.41
CA HIS A 56 -5.56 1.72 16.43
C HIS A 56 -6.80 1.53 17.31
N LEU A 57 -7.97 1.30 16.70
CA LEU A 57 -9.22 1.07 17.44
C LEU A 57 -9.16 -0.22 18.26
N TYR A 58 -8.60 -1.28 17.69
CA TYR A 58 -8.41 -2.55 18.40
C TYR A 58 -7.50 -2.39 19.63
N LEU A 59 -6.33 -1.77 19.48
CA LEU A 59 -5.37 -1.56 20.57
C LEU A 59 -5.96 -0.65 21.65
N ARG A 60 -6.60 0.45 21.26
CA ARG A 60 -7.30 1.35 22.20
C ARG A 60 -8.37 0.61 22.98
N ALA A 61 -9.17 -0.24 22.35
CA ALA A 61 -10.18 -1.04 23.01
C ALA A 61 -9.59 -2.12 23.93
N CYS A 62 -8.36 -2.57 23.68
CA CYS A 62 -7.63 -3.47 24.59
C CYS A 62 -7.08 -2.75 25.82
N GLU A 63 -6.68 -1.50 25.69
CA GLU A 63 -6.16 -0.69 26.79
C GLU A 63 -7.26 -0.31 27.80
N TRP A 64 -8.47 -0.08 27.31
CA TRP A 64 -9.61 0.25 28.15
C TRP A 64 -10.31 -1.01 28.67
N LYS A 65 -10.14 -1.27 29.96
CA LYS A 65 -10.82 -2.37 30.69
C LYS A 65 -12.30 -2.06 30.94
N SER A 66 -13.01 -1.53 29.96
CA SER A 66 -14.44 -1.26 30.10
C SER A 66 -15.25 -2.55 29.89
N THR A 67 -16.23 -2.78 30.76
CA THR A 67 -17.23 -3.85 30.61
C THR A 67 -18.34 -3.48 29.64
N ASP A 68 -18.32 -2.26 29.09
CA ASP A 68 -19.33 -1.72 28.20
C ASP A 68 -19.42 -2.55 26.90
N VAL A 69 -20.63 -2.90 26.52
CA VAL A 69 -20.96 -3.69 25.34
C VAL A 69 -20.45 -3.01 24.06
N LEU A 70 -20.58 -1.68 23.97
CA LEU A 70 -20.13 -0.91 22.81
C LEU A 70 -18.62 -1.04 22.58
N HIS A 71 -17.82 -1.08 23.64
CA HIS A 71 -16.36 -1.28 23.54
C HIS A 71 -16.00 -2.68 23.08
N LYS A 72 -16.76 -3.70 23.53
CA LYS A 72 -16.56 -5.07 23.06
C LYS A 72 -16.89 -5.20 21.58
N ILE A 73 -17.98 -4.59 21.13
CA ILE A 73 -18.36 -4.57 19.71
C ILE A 73 -17.27 -3.86 18.89
N GLU A 74 -16.80 -2.69 19.33
CA GLU A 74 -15.74 -1.94 18.63
C GLU A 74 -14.44 -2.75 18.51
N LYS A 75 -14.05 -3.46 19.57
CA LYS A 75 -12.87 -4.35 19.56
C LYS A 75 -13.04 -5.47 18.54
N VAL A 76 -14.17 -6.16 18.57
CA VAL A 76 -14.43 -7.30 17.68
C VAL A 76 -14.53 -6.85 16.23
N THR A 77 -15.27 -5.79 15.95
CA THR A 77 -15.41 -5.26 14.58
C THR A 77 -14.09 -4.76 14.00
N ALA A 78 -13.30 -4.03 14.78
CA ALA A 78 -11.99 -3.56 14.36
C ALA A 78 -11.01 -4.72 14.14
N GLY A 79 -11.02 -5.73 15.01
CA GLY A 79 -10.19 -6.93 14.86
C GLY A 79 -10.56 -7.75 13.63
N LEU A 80 -11.85 -8.02 13.44
CA LEU A 80 -12.34 -8.77 12.26
C LEU A 80 -12.05 -8.02 10.95
N ALA A 81 -12.33 -6.72 10.90
CA ALA A 81 -12.03 -5.90 9.73
C ALA A 81 -10.52 -5.92 9.41
N GLY A 82 -9.66 -5.78 10.42
CA GLY A 82 -8.22 -5.87 10.24
C GLY A 82 -7.76 -7.22 9.68
N ILE A 83 -8.30 -8.33 10.17
CA ILE A 83 -8.00 -9.68 9.68
C ILE A 83 -8.47 -9.84 8.23
N LEU A 84 -9.70 -9.42 7.91
CA LEU A 84 -10.22 -9.49 6.54
C LEU A 84 -9.35 -8.69 5.56
N ILE A 85 -8.94 -7.48 5.94
CA ILE A 85 -8.05 -6.65 5.13
C ILE A 85 -6.68 -7.33 4.95
N LEU A 86 -6.12 -7.92 6.00
CA LEU A 86 -4.85 -8.65 5.92
C LEU A 86 -4.91 -9.86 4.99
N CYS A 87 -6.07 -10.54 4.93
CA CYS A 87 -6.26 -11.67 4.01
C CYS A 87 -6.31 -11.21 2.53
N VAL A 88 -6.88 -10.05 2.26
CA VAL A 88 -7.08 -9.54 0.89
C VAL A 88 -5.89 -8.75 0.38
N LEU A 89 -5.22 -8.00 1.25
CA LEU A 89 -4.16 -7.06 0.87
C LEU A 89 -3.02 -7.71 0.07
N PRO A 90 -2.51 -8.91 0.40
CA PRO A 90 -1.50 -9.59 -0.41
C PRO A 90 -1.98 -9.89 -1.83
N ALA A 91 -3.24 -10.28 -1.99
CA ALA A 91 -3.81 -10.64 -3.29
C ALA A 91 -3.98 -9.43 -4.23
N THR A 92 -3.95 -8.19 -3.73
CA THR A 92 -3.95 -6.97 -4.57
C THR A 92 -2.68 -6.81 -5.39
N MET A 93 -1.60 -7.53 -5.07
CA MET A 93 -0.28 -7.44 -5.70
C MET A 93 0.30 -6.01 -5.74
N SER A 94 -0.22 -5.11 -4.89
CA SER A 94 0.23 -3.72 -4.78
C SER A 94 1.34 -3.58 -3.74
N ARG A 95 2.59 -3.61 -4.18
CA ARG A 95 3.78 -3.53 -3.32
C ARG A 95 3.82 -2.25 -2.48
N SER A 96 3.46 -1.12 -3.09
CA SER A 96 3.39 0.17 -2.40
C SER A 96 2.36 0.16 -1.26
N ALA A 97 1.20 -0.48 -1.47
CA ALA A 97 0.18 -0.63 -0.46
C ALA A 97 0.66 -1.50 0.72
N TRP A 98 1.40 -2.57 0.46
CA TRP A 98 1.96 -3.43 1.52
C TRP A 98 2.97 -2.68 2.39
N ILE A 99 3.89 -1.94 1.76
CA ILE A 99 4.90 -1.14 2.46
C ILE A 99 4.22 -0.04 3.29
N ALA A 100 3.26 0.68 2.70
CA ALA A 100 2.51 1.73 3.38
C ALA A 100 1.74 1.17 4.58
N ALA A 101 1.06 0.03 4.43
CA ALA A 101 0.35 -0.65 5.51
C ALA A 101 1.30 -1.09 6.63
N ALA A 102 2.45 -1.69 6.29
CA ALA A 102 3.44 -2.13 7.27
C ALA A 102 4.01 -0.95 8.07
N ILE A 103 4.43 0.14 7.40
CA ILE A 103 4.99 1.33 8.05
C ILE A 103 3.95 2.00 8.96
N SER A 104 2.73 2.20 8.46
CA SER A 104 1.67 2.86 9.22
C SER A 104 1.19 2.02 10.41
N CYS A 105 1.07 0.70 10.27
CA CYS A 105 0.76 -0.20 11.38
C CYS A 105 1.88 -0.22 12.42
N ALA A 106 3.15 -0.26 11.98
CA ALA A 106 4.31 -0.18 12.89
C ALA A 106 4.31 1.15 13.67
N TRP A 107 3.97 2.26 13.01
CA TRP A 107 3.84 3.56 13.67
C TRP A 107 2.72 3.58 14.71
N VAL A 108 1.54 3.04 14.39
CA VAL A 108 0.43 2.93 15.34
C VAL A 108 0.81 2.06 16.54
N ALA A 109 1.43 0.89 16.32
CA ALA A 109 1.91 0.02 17.38
C ALA A 109 2.97 0.72 18.24
N TYR A 110 3.87 1.50 17.62
CA TYR A 110 4.85 2.32 18.33
C TYR A 110 4.19 3.36 19.24
N MET A 111 3.13 4.03 18.78
CA MET A 111 2.41 5.04 19.57
C MET A 111 1.66 4.43 20.78
N HIS A 112 1.08 3.23 20.62
CA HIS A 112 0.35 2.51 21.66
C HIS A 112 1.24 1.76 22.67
N ARG A 113 2.56 1.71 22.40
CA ARG A 113 3.45 1.00 23.30
C ARG A 113 3.60 1.69 24.66
N ASP A 114 3.64 0.90 25.73
CA ASP A 114 4.00 1.36 27.06
C ASP A 114 5.49 1.75 27.11
N ARG A 115 5.78 3.04 27.19
CA ARG A 115 7.15 3.58 27.14
C ARG A 115 8.03 3.04 28.28
N ARG A 116 7.45 2.77 29.45
CA ARG A 116 8.20 2.23 30.60
C ARG A 116 8.66 0.79 30.33
N LYS A 117 7.74 -0.08 29.93
CA LYS A 117 8.07 -1.48 29.59
C LYS A 117 9.06 -1.55 28.44
N TRP A 118 8.87 -0.70 27.41
CA TRP A 118 9.76 -0.67 26.27
C TRP A 118 11.18 -0.23 26.62
N SER A 119 11.35 0.79 27.46
CA SER A 119 12.69 1.25 27.87
C SER A 119 13.49 0.16 28.60
N VAL A 120 12.81 -0.61 29.46
CA VAL A 120 13.42 -1.75 30.17
C VAL A 120 13.78 -2.89 29.19
N LEU A 121 12.83 -3.26 28.31
CA LEU A 121 13.08 -4.28 27.28
C LEU A 121 14.20 -3.87 26.31
N TRP A 122 14.20 -2.59 25.89
CA TRP A 122 15.23 -2.04 25.01
C TRP A 122 16.60 -2.10 25.64
N ARG A 123 16.75 -1.69 26.89
CA ARG A 123 18.04 -1.78 27.60
C ARG A 123 18.52 -3.21 27.73
N ARG A 124 17.60 -4.17 28.00
CA ARG A 124 17.92 -5.59 28.20
C ARG A 124 18.27 -6.32 26.91
N TYR A 125 17.61 -5.99 25.80
CA TYR A 125 17.70 -6.71 24.53
C TYR A 125 18.20 -5.87 23.36
N LYS A 126 18.79 -4.68 23.62
CA LYS A 126 19.24 -3.72 22.59
C LYS A 126 20.04 -4.39 21.47
N LYS A 127 21.05 -5.21 21.82
CA LYS A 127 21.88 -5.92 20.83
C LYS A 127 21.03 -6.85 19.95
N ARG A 128 20.12 -7.60 20.56
CA ARG A 128 19.24 -8.54 19.86
C ARG A 128 18.26 -7.83 18.91
N TYR A 129 17.66 -6.74 19.36
CA TYR A 129 16.79 -5.92 18.49
C TYR A 129 17.55 -5.27 17.34
N LEU A 130 18.78 -4.81 17.58
CA LEU A 130 19.64 -4.26 16.53
C LEU A 130 20.00 -5.35 15.50
N THR A 131 20.39 -6.53 15.94
CA THR A 131 20.71 -7.66 15.04
C THR A 131 19.49 -8.05 14.20
N TRP A 132 18.32 -8.24 14.83
CA TRP A 132 17.09 -8.55 14.10
C TRP A 132 16.62 -7.41 13.18
N GLY A 133 16.87 -6.15 13.56
CA GLY A 133 16.62 -4.98 12.70
C GLY A 133 17.51 -4.98 11.45
N VAL A 134 18.80 -5.28 11.60
CA VAL A 134 19.74 -5.40 10.47
C VAL A 134 19.39 -6.59 9.58
N VAL A 135 19.08 -7.76 10.17
CA VAL A 135 18.63 -8.94 9.40
C VAL A 135 17.32 -8.64 8.66
N GLY A 136 16.34 -8.00 9.32
CA GLY A 136 15.08 -7.60 8.69
C GLY A 136 15.28 -6.62 7.53
N LEU A 137 16.16 -5.62 7.72
CA LEU A 137 16.53 -4.68 6.64
C LEU A 137 17.19 -5.40 5.47
N PHE A 138 18.12 -6.33 5.76
CA PHE A 138 18.79 -7.12 4.73
C PHE A 138 17.80 -8.00 3.94
N VAL A 139 16.87 -8.66 4.62
CA VAL A 139 15.79 -9.43 3.99
C VAL A 139 14.87 -8.55 3.16
N LEU A 140 14.56 -7.33 3.63
CA LEU A 140 13.76 -6.37 2.87
C LEU A 140 14.49 -5.90 1.60
N ILE A 141 15.81 -5.65 1.68
CA ILE A 141 16.62 -5.25 0.52
C ILE A 141 16.70 -6.40 -0.48
N LEU A 142 17.01 -7.61 -0.03
CA LEU A 142 17.08 -8.79 -0.90
C LEU A 142 15.73 -9.15 -1.50
N GLY A 143 14.66 -9.10 -0.69
CA GLY A 143 13.30 -9.30 -1.15
C GLY A 143 12.87 -8.24 -2.17
N GLY A 144 13.19 -6.98 -1.92
CA GLY A 144 12.94 -5.86 -2.85
C GLY A 144 13.70 -6.03 -4.17
N ALA A 145 14.99 -6.38 -4.10
CA ALA A 145 15.80 -6.69 -5.27
C ALA A 145 15.25 -7.89 -6.04
N GLY A 146 14.94 -9.00 -5.34
CA GLY A 146 14.36 -10.20 -5.97
C GLY A 146 13.04 -9.91 -6.69
N ILE A 147 12.16 -9.10 -6.07
CA ILE A 147 10.90 -8.68 -6.69
C ILE A 147 11.14 -7.75 -7.89
N PHE A 148 12.19 -6.91 -7.85
CA PHE A 148 12.58 -6.08 -8.99
C PHE A 148 13.00 -6.93 -10.17
N PHE A 149 13.82 -7.96 -9.96
CA PHE A 149 14.26 -8.88 -11.01
C PHE A 149 13.14 -9.79 -11.54
N LEU A 150 12.11 -10.09 -10.73
CA LEU A 150 10.97 -10.91 -11.17
C LEU A 150 9.98 -10.18 -12.09
N LYS A 151 9.94 -8.84 -12.06
CA LYS A 151 9.09 -8.01 -12.94
C LYS A 151 9.82 -6.73 -13.36
N PRO A 152 10.87 -6.81 -14.17
CA PRO A 152 11.63 -5.64 -14.61
C PRO A 152 10.79 -4.69 -15.45
N ASP A 153 9.90 -5.21 -16.33
CA ASP A 153 9.10 -4.42 -17.26
C ASP A 153 8.21 -3.38 -16.54
N SER A 154 7.60 -3.77 -15.43
CA SER A 154 6.77 -2.83 -14.64
C SER A 154 7.57 -1.72 -13.95
N ALA A 155 8.82 -1.95 -13.60
CA ALA A 155 9.70 -0.96 -13.00
C ALA A 155 10.29 -0.03 -14.07
N MET A 156 10.73 -0.63 -15.17
CA MET A 156 11.28 0.10 -16.32
C MET A 156 10.23 1.01 -16.95
N GLY A 157 8.98 0.54 -17.11
CA GLY A 157 7.88 1.37 -17.60
C GLY A 157 7.60 2.58 -16.73
N ARG A 158 7.70 2.46 -15.40
CA ARG A 158 7.57 3.62 -14.50
C ARG A 158 8.74 4.59 -14.62
N LEU A 159 9.96 4.11 -14.73
CA LEU A 159 11.14 4.95 -14.96
C LEU A 159 11.01 5.73 -16.27
N PHE A 160 10.55 5.05 -17.33
CA PHE A 160 10.27 5.69 -18.61
C PHE A 160 9.19 6.77 -18.47
N MET A 161 8.05 6.45 -17.86
CA MET A 161 6.98 7.44 -17.61
C MET A 161 7.49 8.65 -16.81
N TRP A 162 8.31 8.43 -15.77
CA TRP A 162 8.91 9.52 -15.00
C TRP A 162 9.86 10.36 -15.84
N LYS A 163 10.70 9.72 -16.67
CA LYS A 163 11.64 10.41 -17.59
C LYS A 163 10.89 11.36 -18.54
N ILE A 164 9.82 10.86 -19.18
CA ILE A 164 8.99 11.67 -20.08
C ILE A 164 8.22 12.76 -19.31
N THR A 165 7.65 12.41 -18.15
CA THR A 165 6.95 13.38 -17.28
C THR A 165 7.87 14.53 -16.86
N CYS A 166 9.11 14.24 -16.46
CA CYS A 166 10.09 15.28 -16.12
C CYS A 166 10.36 16.20 -17.30
N LYS A 167 10.50 15.67 -18.53
CA LYS A 167 10.66 16.49 -19.74
C LYS A 167 9.45 17.38 -19.97
N ALA A 168 8.23 16.83 -19.87
CA ALA A 168 7.00 17.60 -20.02
C ALA A 168 6.87 18.71 -18.96
N ILE A 169 7.28 18.46 -17.72
CA ILE A 169 7.28 19.48 -16.64
C ILE A 169 8.29 20.59 -16.92
N VAL A 170 9.47 20.24 -17.43
CA VAL A 170 10.50 21.25 -17.79
C VAL A 170 10.03 22.16 -18.92
N GLU A 171 9.33 21.61 -19.91
CA GLU A 171 8.76 22.39 -21.03
C GLU A 171 7.54 23.22 -20.58
N HIS A 172 6.72 22.69 -19.65
CA HIS A 172 5.48 23.31 -19.15
C HIS A 172 5.44 23.39 -17.62
N PRO A 173 6.32 24.19 -16.97
CA PRO A 173 6.45 24.19 -15.50
C PRO A 173 5.19 24.71 -14.78
N TRP A 174 4.37 25.51 -15.44
CA TRP A 174 3.11 26.07 -14.92
C TRP A 174 1.86 25.30 -15.36
N GLY A 175 2.08 24.14 -16.00
CA GLY A 175 1.02 23.33 -16.58
C GLY A 175 0.74 23.67 -18.06
N CYS A 176 0.06 22.74 -18.74
CA CYS A 176 -0.34 22.90 -20.12
C CYS A 176 -1.84 23.22 -20.21
N ARG A 177 -2.21 24.20 -21.05
CA ARG A 177 -3.60 24.63 -21.26
C ARG A 177 -4.49 23.50 -21.80
N GLU A 178 -3.92 22.60 -22.58
CA GLU A 178 -4.59 21.48 -23.22
C GLU A 178 -4.60 20.20 -22.34
N GLY A 179 -4.03 20.28 -21.13
CA GLY A 179 -3.98 19.22 -20.15
C GLY A 179 -2.68 18.40 -20.17
N PHE A 180 -2.41 17.73 -19.06
CA PHE A 180 -1.19 16.96 -18.86
C PHE A 180 -1.00 15.83 -19.89
N VAL A 181 -2.09 15.19 -20.31
CA VAL A 181 -2.03 14.07 -21.29
C VAL A 181 -1.47 14.54 -22.63
N TYR A 182 -1.82 15.74 -23.06
CA TYR A 182 -1.31 16.34 -24.30
C TYR A 182 0.19 16.66 -24.17
N ALA A 183 0.59 17.37 -23.12
CA ALA A 183 1.99 17.71 -22.87
C ALA A 183 2.88 16.45 -22.73
N TYR A 184 2.36 15.39 -22.11
CA TYR A 184 3.06 14.12 -22.01
C TYR A 184 3.22 13.45 -23.38
N GLY A 185 2.15 13.43 -24.20
CA GLY A 185 2.19 12.87 -25.56
C GLY A 185 3.19 13.60 -26.46
N GLU A 186 3.20 14.93 -26.43
CA GLU A 186 4.14 15.76 -27.18
C GLU A 186 5.60 15.51 -26.74
N ALA A 187 5.85 15.44 -25.43
CA ALA A 187 7.18 15.13 -24.90
C ALA A 187 7.63 13.71 -25.26
N GLN A 188 6.69 12.75 -25.32
CA GLN A 188 6.97 11.37 -25.74
C GLN A 188 7.29 11.31 -27.26
N GLU A 189 6.53 11.99 -28.09
CA GLU A 189 6.76 12.06 -29.53
C GLU A 189 8.13 12.69 -29.85
N LYS A 190 8.45 13.83 -29.22
CA LYS A 190 9.77 14.46 -29.33
C LYS A 190 10.90 13.53 -28.89
N TYR A 191 10.66 12.76 -27.81
CA TYR A 191 11.66 11.83 -27.30
C TYR A 191 11.97 10.72 -28.29
N PHE A 192 10.94 10.07 -28.85
CA PHE A 192 11.13 9.02 -29.86
C PHE A 192 11.62 9.60 -31.21
N GLY A 193 11.19 10.81 -31.56
CA GLY A 193 11.69 11.51 -32.75
C GLY A 193 13.17 11.87 -32.71
N SER A 194 13.77 11.97 -31.51
CA SER A 194 15.22 12.24 -31.37
C SER A 194 16.10 11.03 -31.70
N GLY A 195 15.56 9.81 -31.73
CA GLY A 195 16.31 8.59 -31.98
C GLY A 195 17.28 8.15 -30.87
N ASP A 196 17.39 8.95 -29.80
CA ASP A 196 18.32 8.71 -28.68
C ASP A 196 17.57 8.00 -27.52
N TYR A 197 17.10 6.78 -27.79
CA TYR A 197 16.38 5.96 -26.82
C TYR A 197 16.87 4.50 -26.84
N ALA A 198 16.72 3.82 -25.70
CA ALA A 198 17.11 2.43 -25.59
C ALA A 198 16.02 1.50 -26.17
N VAL A 199 16.42 0.37 -26.78
CA VAL A 199 15.51 -0.61 -27.41
C VAL A 199 14.40 -1.12 -26.47
N TRP A 200 14.64 -1.14 -25.15
CA TRP A 200 13.61 -1.53 -24.17
C TRP A 200 12.54 -0.46 -23.99
N GLU A 201 12.83 0.82 -24.27
CA GLU A 201 11.91 1.95 -24.13
C GLU A 201 10.81 1.93 -25.22
N GLU A 202 11.07 1.30 -26.36
CA GLU A 202 10.05 1.07 -27.39
C GLU A 202 8.99 0.04 -27.01
N ARG A 203 9.32 -0.86 -26.06
CA ARG A 203 8.43 -1.98 -25.68
C ARG A 203 7.53 -1.67 -24.51
N VAL A 204 7.63 -0.48 -23.94
CA VAL A 204 6.89 0.00 -22.77
C VAL A 204 5.79 0.94 -23.16
#